data_a9e664cdb88fc14690c26685179aee29
#
_entry.id   a9e664cdb88fc14690c26685179aee29
#
_cell.length_a   1.000
_cell.length_b   1.000
_cell.length_c   1.000
_cell.angle_alpha   90.00
_cell.angle_beta   90.00
_cell.angle_gamma   90.00
#
_symmetry.space_group_name_H-M   'P 1'
#
loop_
_entity.id
_entity.type
_entity.pdbx_description
1 polymer ?
#
loop_
_entity_poly.entity_id
_entity_poly.type
_entity_poly.pdbx_seq_one_letter_code
_entity_poly.pdbx_strand_id
1 'polypeptide(L)'
;RGVYSTEDLFGYFLTTNPMAAPYYPNGLLRVGYDGVTNNAAVKVTDIPGTNKTTYSTLNLKPRLRVDLDVITKGLYVEGYAALDFHFNDGKQINNPYDVYQYDAATDSYINRRDATGSISVNQWFNKDKTITLNARLGYSHDFKGGHHVDAFIAYEQSKYDYTGISAYRTNYLSTTIPEIFAGSDVAKDKDNSGSSNVTARQNYFGRINYAYKDKYLTEFTMRYDGSMNFAPGHRWGVFPAFSLG
;
A
#
# COMPACT_ATOMS: atom_id res chain seq x y z
N ARG A 1 9.12 -15.94 -0.71
CA ARG A 1 10.39 -15.21 -0.83
C ARG A 1 11.13 -15.32 0.50
N GLY A 2 12.48 -15.38 0.47
CA GLY A 2 13.30 -15.29 1.66
C GLY A 2 13.11 -13.98 2.42
N VAL A 3 13.69 -13.86 3.60
CA VAL A 3 13.54 -12.68 4.50
C VAL A 3 14.18 -11.42 3.91
N TYR A 4 15.18 -11.58 3.05
CA TYR A 4 15.97 -10.47 2.51
C TYR A 4 15.34 -9.84 1.26
N SER A 5 15.45 -8.53 1.14
CA SER A 5 15.03 -7.80 -0.07
C SER A 5 15.96 -8.10 -1.25
N THR A 6 15.52 -7.78 -2.47
CA THR A 6 16.36 -7.94 -3.67
C THR A 6 17.61 -7.05 -3.60
N GLU A 7 17.50 -5.85 -3.03
CA GLU A 7 18.61 -4.90 -2.85
C GLU A 7 19.63 -5.44 -1.86
N ASP A 8 19.17 -5.99 -0.71
CA ASP A 8 20.05 -6.63 0.26
C ASP A 8 20.81 -7.80 -0.37
N LEU A 9 20.11 -8.67 -1.11
CA LEU A 9 20.72 -9.82 -1.79
C LEU A 9 21.76 -9.38 -2.80
N PHE A 10 21.48 -8.35 -3.59
CA PHE A 10 22.43 -7.81 -4.55
C PHE A 10 23.69 -7.27 -3.86
N GLY A 11 23.53 -6.53 -2.77
CA GLY A 11 24.65 -6.06 -1.93
C GLY A 11 25.51 -7.22 -1.41
N TYR A 12 24.87 -8.29 -0.92
CA TYR A 12 25.59 -9.48 -0.44
C TYR A 12 26.38 -10.18 -1.55
N PHE A 13 25.82 -10.32 -2.75
CA PHE A 13 26.51 -10.93 -3.88
C PHE A 13 27.71 -10.10 -4.35
N LEU A 14 27.58 -8.79 -4.39
CA LEU A 14 28.70 -7.90 -4.78
C LEU A 14 29.85 -7.93 -3.78
N THR A 15 29.59 -8.18 -2.50
CA THR A 15 30.59 -8.18 -1.44
C THR A 15 31.11 -9.58 -1.11
N THR A 16 30.48 -10.64 -1.63
CA THR A 16 30.92 -12.02 -1.40
C THR A 16 32.09 -12.39 -2.30
N ASN A 17 33.15 -12.95 -1.72
CA ASN A 17 34.26 -13.48 -2.51
C ASN A 17 33.80 -14.66 -3.36
N PRO A 18 33.95 -14.62 -4.71
CA PRO A 18 33.51 -15.67 -5.61
C PRO A 18 34.23 -17.01 -5.42
N MET A 19 35.38 -17.01 -4.72
CA MET A 19 36.14 -18.23 -4.39
C MET A 19 35.67 -18.89 -3.09
N ALA A 20 34.75 -18.28 -2.35
CA ALA A 20 34.25 -18.82 -1.10
C ALA A 20 33.14 -19.82 -1.37
N ALA A 21 33.42 -21.11 -1.19
CA ALA A 21 32.39 -22.14 -1.24
C ALA A 21 31.38 -21.93 -0.09
N PRO A 22 30.05 -21.98 -0.35
CA PRO A 22 29.03 -21.73 0.67
C PRO A 22 28.90 -22.88 1.69
N TYR A 23 29.38 -24.05 1.36
CA TYR A 23 29.33 -25.24 2.19
C TYR A 23 30.71 -25.89 2.34
N TYR A 24 30.95 -26.53 3.45
CA TYR A 24 32.05 -27.47 3.59
C TYR A 24 31.70 -28.85 2.97
N PRO A 25 32.70 -29.72 2.69
CA PRO A 25 32.44 -31.03 2.12
C PRO A 25 31.52 -31.92 2.98
N ASN A 26 31.46 -31.68 4.28
CA ASN A 26 30.57 -32.37 5.21
C ASN A 26 29.14 -31.79 5.28
N GLY A 27 28.82 -30.80 4.43
CA GLY A 27 27.49 -30.18 4.34
C GLY A 27 27.24 -29.04 5.34
N LEU A 28 28.19 -28.71 6.19
CA LEU A 28 28.06 -27.58 7.11
C LEU A 28 28.11 -26.24 6.32
N LEU A 29 27.25 -25.29 6.72
CA LEU A 29 27.26 -23.94 6.17
C LEU A 29 28.53 -23.20 6.59
N ARG A 30 29.20 -22.62 5.64
CA ARG A 30 30.45 -21.89 5.88
C ARG A 30 30.18 -20.43 6.25
N VAL A 31 30.98 -19.87 7.17
CA VAL A 31 31.05 -18.41 7.37
C VAL A 31 31.50 -17.68 6.11
N GLY A 32 31.22 -16.40 5.98
CA GLY A 32 31.76 -15.56 4.94
C GLY A 32 33.30 -15.51 4.95
N TYR A 33 33.88 -15.11 3.82
CA TYR A 33 35.35 -15.19 3.57
C TYR A 33 36.18 -14.40 4.58
N ASP A 34 35.70 -13.29 5.08
CA ASP A 34 36.38 -12.38 6.01
C ASP A 34 36.16 -12.73 7.49
N GLY A 35 35.62 -13.91 7.77
CA GLY A 35 35.26 -14.34 9.13
C GLY A 35 33.94 -13.74 9.62
N VAL A 36 33.27 -12.95 8.78
CA VAL A 36 31.91 -12.48 9.03
C VAL A 36 30.95 -13.64 8.79
N THR A 37 29.89 -13.68 9.58
CA THR A 37 28.88 -14.75 9.53
C THR A 37 28.04 -14.75 8.26
N ASN A 38 28.31 -13.85 7.32
CA ASN A 38 27.52 -13.61 6.11
C ASN A 38 27.77 -14.64 5.01
N ASN A 39 26.81 -15.53 4.77
CA ASN A 39 26.84 -16.49 3.67
C ASN A 39 25.73 -16.13 2.64
N ALA A 40 26.12 -15.48 1.53
CA ALA A 40 25.18 -14.98 0.53
C ALA A 40 24.32 -16.10 -0.11
N ALA A 41 24.88 -17.30 -0.28
CA ALA A 41 24.14 -18.42 -0.87
C ALA A 41 23.00 -18.92 0.04
N VAL A 42 23.15 -18.82 1.36
CA VAL A 42 22.09 -19.19 2.31
C VAL A 42 20.95 -18.16 2.29
N LYS A 43 21.27 -16.88 2.10
CA LYS A 43 20.28 -15.79 2.13
C LYS A 43 19.27 -15.83 1.00
N VAL A 44 19.53 -16.56 -0.08
CA VAL A 44 18.55 -16.80 -1.17
C VAL A 44 17.65 -18.01 -0.92
N THR A 45 17.88 -18.75 0.17
CA THR A 45 17.09 -19.92 0.57
C THR A 45 16.04 -19.53 1.63
N ASP A 46 15.24 -20.52 2.03
CA ASP A 46 14.28 -20.39 3.14
C ASP A 46 14.91 -20.67 4.52
N ILE A 47 16.22 -20.98 4.57
CA ILE A 47 16.91 -21.27 5.83
C ILE A 47 16.82 -20.10 6.82
N PRO A 48 17.06 -18.84 6.43
CA PRO A 48 16.91 -17.68 7.33
C PRO A 48 15.46 -17.35 7.68
N GLY A 49 14.51 -18.00 7.02
CA GLY A 49 13.08 -17.75 7.15
C GLY A 49 12.45 -17.27 5.86
N THR A 50 11.22 -16.79 5.97
CA THR A 50 10.43 -16.34 4.83
C THR A 50 9.70 -15.03 5.12
N ASN A 51 9.48 -14.25 4.08
CA ASN A 51 8.61 -13.07 4.13
C ASN A 51 7.61 -13.14 2.97
N LYS A 52 6.33 -13.32 3.31
CA LYS A 52 5.25 -13.39 2.34
C LYS A 52 4.26 -12.26 2.62
N THR A 53 4.00 -11.46 1.60
CA THR A 53 3.01 -10.38 1.64
C THR A 53 2.02 -10.60 0.50
N THR A 54 0.73 -10.47 0.80
CA THR A 54 -0.37 -10.52 -0.15
C THR A 54 -1.01 -9.15 -0.24
N TYR A 55 -1.20 -8.67 -1.46
CA TYR A 55 -1.96 -7.45 -1.74
C TYR A 55 -3.23 -7.82 -2.47
N SER A 56 -4.37 -7.38 -1.96
CA SER A 56 -5.67 -7.58 -2.59
C SER A 56 -6.35 -6.24 -2.77
N THR A 57 -6.88 -5.99 -3.95
CA THR A 57 -7.58 -4.74 -4.28
C THR A 57 -8.94 -5.05 -4.86
N LEU A 58 -9.96 -4.35 -4.36
CA LEU A 58 -11.32 -4.39 -4.90
C LEU A 58 -11.76 -2.97 -5.22
N ASN A 59 -11.99 -2.68 -6.50
CA ASN A 59 -12.49 -1.40 -6.97
C ASN A 59 -13.85 -1.60 -7.62
N LEU A 60 -14.87 -0.91 -7.12
CA LEU A 60 -16.22 -0.90 -7.66
C LEU A 60 -16.67 0.54 -7.90
N LYS A 61 -17.20 0.82 -9.08
CA LYS A 61 -17.70 2.16 -9.42
C LYS A 61 -19.02 2.10 -10.19
N PRO A 62 -20.13 1.70 -9.54
CA PRO A 62 -21.44 1.84 -10.14
C PRO A 62 -21.75 3.32 -10.44
N ARG A 63 -22.30 3.57 -11.62
CA ARG A 63 -22.72 4.89 -12.11
C ARG A 63 -24.13 4.78 -12.65
N LEU A 64 -24.94 5.78 -12.34
CA LEU A 64 -26.27 5.95 -12.88
C LEU A 64 -26.41 7.32 -13.49
N ARG A 65 -26.98 7.40 -14.68
CA ARG A 65 -27.39 8.64 -15.34
C ARG A 65 -28.84 8.51 -15.75
N VAL A 66 -29.59 9.57 -15.51
CA VAL A 66 -30.99 9.70 -15.91
C VAL A 66 -31.14 11.01 -16.67
N ASP A 67 -31.53 10.91 -17.93
CA ASP A 67 -31.84 12.07 -18.74
C ASP A 67 -33.26 12.56 -18.44
N LEU A 68 -33.40 13.84 -18.20
CA LEU A 68 -34.62 14.48 -17.74
C LEU A 68 -35.26 15.32 -18.85
N ASP A 69 -35.20 14.83 -20.09
CA ASP A 69 -35.73 15.50 -21.29
C ASP A 69 -37.24 15.79 -21.19
N VAL A 70 -37.94 15.06 -20.33
CA VAL A 70 -39.37 15.32 -20.03
C VAL A 70 -39.60 16.68 -19.34
N ILE A 71 -38.57 17.22 -18.65
CA ILE A 71 -38.61 18.52 -17.99
C ILE A 71 -38.07 19.59 -18.96
N THR A 72 -36.86 19.36 -19.46
CA THR A 72 -36.25 20.19 -20.50
C THR A 72 -35.17 19.39 -21.23
N LYS A 73 -35.09 19.56 -22.55
CA LYS A 73 -34.12 18.87 -23.40
C LYS A 73 -32.70 19.18 -22.97
N GLY A 74 -31.91 18.13 -22.79
CA GLY A 74 -30.50 18.24 -22.41
C GLY A 74 -30.22 18.30 -20.89
N LEU A 75 -31.27 18.28 -20.07
CA LEU A 75 -31.13 18.17 -18.60
C LEU A 75 -30.87 16.71 -18.20
N TYR A 76 -29.93 16.48 -17.29
CA TYR A 76 -29.68 15.15 -16.76
C TYR A 76 -29.22 15.19 -15.30
N VAL A 77 -29.46 14.10 -14.59
CA VAL A 77 -28.89 13.81 -13.28
C VAL A 77 -27.96 12.60 -13.42
N GLU A 78 -26.81 12.69 -12.79
CA GLU A 78 -25.84 11.62 -12.80
C GLU A 78 -25.26 11.44 -11.39
N GLY A 79 -24.98 10.21 -11.01
CA GLY A 79 -24.30 9.92 -9.77
C GLY A 79 -23.44 8.66 -9.86
N TYR A 80 -22.43 8.58 -9.01
CA TYR A 80 -21.64 7.37 -8.84
C TYR A 80 -21.25 7.17 -7.37
N ALA A 81 -21.02 5.92 -7.02
CA ALA A 81 -20.33 5.54 -5.81
C ALA A 81 -19.04 4.82 -6.22
N ALA A 82 -17.87 5.30 -5.77
CA ALA A 82 -16.62 4.57 -5.91
C ALA A 82 -16.25 3.96 -4.57
N LEU A 83 -16.00 2.65 -4.58
CA LEU A 83 -15.67 1.82 -3.42
C LEU A 83 -14.32 1.18 -3.69
N ASP A 84 -13.27 1.70 -3.06
CA ASP A 84 -11.91 1.21 -3.22
C ASP A 84 -11.47 0.58 -1.90
N PHE A 85 -11.17 -0.71 -1.93
CA PHE A 85 -10.67 -1.48 -0.81
C PHE A 85 -9.31 -2.04 -1.15
N HIS A 86 -8.34 -1.81 -0.27
CA HIS A 86 -7.03 -2.43 -0.35
C HIS A 86 -6.77 -3.19 0.94
N PHE A 87 -6.31 -4.42 0.79
CA PHE A 87 -5.87 -5.28 1.88
C PHE A 87 -4.42 -5.63 1.65
N ASN A 88 -3.63 -5.54 2.70
CA ASN A 88 -2.24 -5.95 2.73
C ASN A 88 -2.06 -6.81 3.97
N ASP A 89 -1.95 -8.11 3.77
CA ASP A 89 -1.64 -9.06 4.83
C ASP A 89 -0.32 -9.76 4.57
N GLY A 90 0.37 -10.09 5.63
CA GLY A 90 1.62 -10.78 5.49
C GLY A 90 2.08 -11.49 6.73
N LYS A 91 3.06 -12.36 6.51
CA LYS A 91 3.74 -13.13 7.54
C LYS A 91 5.23 -13.18 7.26
N GLN A 92 6.01 -12.78 8.23
CA GLN A 92 7.45 -12.90 8.23
C GLN A 92 7.88 -13.88 9.31
N ILE A 93 8.69 -14.85 8.92
CA ILE A 93 9.32 -15.83 9.80
C ILE A 93 10.82 -15.54 9.76
N ASN A 94 11.43 -15.28 10.90
CA ASN A 94 12.86 -15.20 11.02
C ASN A 94 13.35 -16.47 11.73
N ASN A 95 14.29 -17.14 11.11
CA ASN A 95 14.86 -18.38 11.59
C ASN A 95 16.39 -18.21 11.75
N PRO A 96 16.89 -18.07 12.96
CA PRO A 96 18.34 -18.10 13.20
C PRO A 96 18.94 -19.41 12.74
N TYR A 97 20.07 -19.35 12.06
CA TYR A 97 20.76 -20.53 11.53
C TYR A 97 22.23 -20.53 11.94
N ASP A 98 22.85 -21.70 11.92
CA ASP A 98 24.26 -21.88 12.31
C ASP A 98 25.14 -21.83 11.06
N VAL A 99 26.26 -21.12 11.17
CA VAL A 99 27.37 -21.13 10.22
C VAL A 99 28.66 -21.52 10.95
N TYR A 100 29.57 -22.12 10.23
CA TYR A 100 30.75 -22.73 10.83
C TYR A 100 32.03 -22.17 10.20
N GLN A 101 33.04 -22.04 11.05
CA GLN A 101 34.40 -21.73 10.65
C GLN A 101 35.28 -22.94 10.93
N TYR A 102 36.03 -23.42 9.94
CA TYR A 102 37.01 -24.48 10.14
C TYR A 102 38.26 -23.91 10.81
N ASP A 103 38.69 -24.55 11.86
CA ASP A 103 39.93 -24.30 12.60
C ASP A 103 40.95 -25.39 12.28
N ALA A 104 41.97 -25.04 11.49
CA ALA A 104 43.00 -25.98 11.08
C ALA A 104 43.95 -26.39 12.24
N ALA A 105 44.01 -25.61 13.33
CA ALA A 105 44.87 -25.94 14.47
C ALA A 105 44.29 -27.07 15.32
N THR A 106 42.97 -27.15 15.39
CA THR A 106 42.27 -28.15 16.21
C THR A 106 41.51 -29.18 15.37
N ASP A 107 41.60 -29.09 14.02
CA ASP A 107 40.83 -29.93 13.08
C ASP A 107 39.35 -29.99 13.41
N SER A 108 38.76 -28.84 13.72
CA SER A 108 37.38 -28.75 14.17
C SER A 108 36.58 -27.62 13.50
N TYR A 109 35.27 -27.71 13.62
CA TYR A 109 34.34 -26.70 13.10
C TYR A 109 33.77 -25.89 14.25
N ILE A 110 34.11 -24.61 14.33
CA ILE A 110 33.62 -23.68 15.35
C ILE A 110 32.31 -23.06 14.84
N ASN A 111 31.25 -23.23 15.64
CA ASN A 111 29.96 -22.58 15.32
C ASN A 111 30.08 -21.07 15.54
N ARG A 112 29.76 -20.30 14.50
CA ARG A 112 29.78 -18.83 14.47
C ARG A 112 28.41 -18.22 14.26
N ARG A 113 27.36 -18.93 14.50
CA ARG A 113 25.94 -18.55 14.34
C ARG A 113 25.70 -17.19 13.70
N ASP A 114 25.11 -17.14 12.48
CA ASP A 114 24.89 -15.91 11.69
C ASP A 114 23.88 -14.95 12.37
N ALA A 115 22.90 -15.48 13.07
CA ALA A 115 21.89 -14.69 13.76
C ALA A 115 21.81 -15.03 15.25
N THR A 116 21.78 -13.98 16.06
CA THR A 116 21.48 -14.11 17.50
C THR A 116 19.97 -14.08 17.70
N GLY A 117 19.46 -14.83 18.68
CA GLY A 117 18.03 -14.84 19.01
C GLY A 117 17.38 -16.20 18.79
N SER A 118 16.08 -16.19 18.74
CA SER A 118 15.23 -17.37 18.55
C SER A 118 14.32 -17.18 17.34
N ILE A 119 13.73 -18.27 16.89
CA ILE A 119 12.73 -18.23 15.81
C ILE A 119 11.63 -17.25 16.22
N SER A 120 11.28 -16.34 15.30
CA SER A 120 10.21 -15.37 15.51
C SER A 120 9.27 -15.29 14.31
N VAL A 121 8.02 -14.96 14.60
CA VAL A 121 6.98 -14.73 13.61
C VAL A 121 6.37 -13.37 13.84
N ASN A 122 6.30 -12.56 12.78
CA ASN A 122 5.53 -11.34 12.72
C ASN A 122 4.42 -11.51 11.68
N GLN A 123 3.19 -11.24 12.06
CA GLN A 123 2.03 -11.30 11.17
C GLN A 123 1.27 -10.00 11.25
N TRP A 124 0.88 -9.46 10.09
CA TRP A 124 0.15 -8.20 10.00
C TRP A 124 -1.04 -8.29 9.07
N PHE A 125 -2.00 -7.42 9.33
CA PHE A 125 -3.15 -7.19 8.49
C PHE A 125 -3.42 -5.69 8.44
N ASN A 126 -3.33 -5.11 7.25
CA ASN A 126 -3.65 -3.73 6.98
C ASN A 126 -4.83 -3.67 6.01
N LYS A 127 -5.74 -2.79 6.31
CA LYS A 127 -6.92 -2.54 5.48
C LYS A 127 -7.08 -1.05 5.33
N ASP A 128 -7.19 -0.59 4.10
CA ASP A 128 -7.70 0.73 3.80
C ASP A 128 -8.93 0.66 2.88
N LYS A 129 -9.80 1.63 3.04
CA LYS A 129 -10.96 1.77 2.17
C LYS A 129 -11.20 3.25 1.89
N THR A 130 -11.48 3.55 0.62
CA THR A 130 -11.97 4.86 0.21
C THR A 130 -13.39 4.69 -0.33
N ILE A 131 -14.31 5.48 0.21
CA ILE A 131 -15.67 5.58 -0.32
C ILE A 131 -15.85 6.99 -0.86
N THR A 132 -16.14 7.10 -2.15
CA THR A 132 -16.46 8.37 -2.80
C THR A 132 -17.88 8.33 -3.33
N LEU A 133 -18.70 9.31 -2.97
CA LEU A 133 -20.05 9.51 -3.48
C LEU A 133 -20.07 10.82 -4.28
N ASN A 134 -20.65 10.77 -5.46
CA ASN A 134 -20.79 11.94 -6.34
C ASN A 134 -22.22 12.02 -6.85
N ALA A 135 -22.78 13.22 -6.85
CA ALA A 135 -24.04 13.53 -7.49
C ALA A 135 -23.89 14.81 -8.34
N ARG A 136 -24.43 14.80 -9.53
CA ARG A 136 -24.29 15.85 -10.52
C ARG A 136 -25.62 16.14 -11.20
N LEU A 137 -25.97 17.40 -11.30
CA LEU A 137 -27.01 17.90 -12.18
C LEU A 137 -26.35 18.63 -13.33
N GLY A 138 -26.61 18.21 -14.56
CA GLY A 138 -26.00 18.77 -15.76
C GLY A 138 -27.06 19.17 -16.81
N TYR A 139 -26.68 20.12 -17.63
CA TYR A 139 -27.48 20.60 -18.74
C TYR A 139 -26.57 20.82 -19.93
N SER A 140 -26.98 20.33 -21.12
CA SER A 140 -26.25 20.51 -22.37
C SER A 140 -27.27 20.72 -23.49
N HIS A 141 -27.22 21.87 -24.16
CA HIS A 141 -28.18 22.22 -25.19
C HIS A 141 -27.64 23.15 -26.28
N ASP A 142 -28.04 22.85 -27.52
CA ASP A 142 -27.81 23.69 -28.68
C ASP A 142 -29.02 24.58 -28.93
N PHE A 143 -28.82 25.88 -28.83
CA PHE A 143 -29.84 26.87 -29.12
C PHE A 143 -29.76 27.37 -30.57
N LYS A 144 -30.85 27.90 -31.09
CA LYS A 144 -30.87 28.52 -32.41
C LYS A 144 -29.88 29.69 -32.51
N GLY A 145 -29.26 29.87 -33.67
CA GLY A 145 -28.30 30.95 -33.88
C GLY A 145 -26.84 30.59 -33.60
N GLY A 146 -26.55 29.33 -33.32
CA GLY A 146 -25.17 28.84 -33.10
C GLY A 146 -24.67 29.03 -31.68
N HIS A 147 -25.57 29.04 -30.70
CA HIS A 147 -25.22 29.08 -29.28
C HIS A 147 -25.27 27.68 -28.67
N HIS A 148 -24.19 27.27 -28.01
CA HIS A 148 -24.12 26.05 -27.25
C HIS A 148 -23.83 26.36 -25.79
N VAL A 149 -24.54 25.68 -24.87
CA VAL A 149 -24.32 25.75 -23.42
C VAL A 149 -24.14 24.35 -22.88
N ASP A 150 -23.06 24.13 -22.15
CA ASP A 150 -22.84 22.95 -21.31
C ASP A 150 -22.52 23.39 -19.88
N ALA A 151 -23.35 22.99 -18.93
CA ALA A 151 -23.22 23.43 -17.57
C ALA A 151 -23.51 22.28 -16.59
N PHE A 152 -22.88 22.28 -15.44
CA PHE A 152 -23.23 21.39 -14.36
C PHE A 152 -22.92 21.98 -12.99
N ILE A 153 -23.64 21.48 -11.99
CA ILE A 153 -23.28 21.58 -10.57
C ILE A 153 -23.15 20.17 -10.01
N ALA A 154 -22.21 19.98 -9.10
CA ALA A 154 -21.94 18.67 -8.51
C ALA A 154 -21.58 18.78 -7.03
N TYR A 155 -21.91 17.73 -6.32
CA TYR A 155 -21.47 17.45 -4.96
C TYR A 155 -20.66 16.16 -4.95
N GLU A 156 -19.55 16.17 -4.23
CA GLU A 156 -18.74 14.98 -4.01
C GLU A 156 -18.27 14.93 -2.56
N GLN A 157 -18.35 13.75 -1.96
CA GLN A 157 -17.72 13.48 -0.69
C GLN A 157 -16.85 12.24 -0.80
N SER A 158 -15.72 12.24 -0.10
CA SER A 158 -14.82 11.10 -0.02
C SER A 158 -14.38 10.90 1.42
N LYS A 159 -14.40 9.63 1.85
CA LYS A 159 -13.90 9.23 3.17
C LYS A 159 -12.90 8.10 2.98
N TYR A 160 -11.72 8.28 3.55
CA TYR A 160 -10.67 7.28 3.66
C TYR A 160 -10.58 6.80 5.10
N ASP A 161 -10.60 5.48 5.30
CA ASP A 161 -10.40 4.80 6.58
C ASP A 161 -9.26 3.81 6.43
N TYR A 162 -8.24 3.91 7.28
CA TYR A 162 -7.15 2.95 7.40
C TYR A 162 -7.16 2.31 8.77
N THR A 163 -6.89 1.00 8.81
CA THR A 163 -6.65 0.24 10.04
C THR A 163 -5.56 -0.78 9.79
N GLY A 164 -4.54 -0.77 10.64
CA GLY A 164 -3.47 -1.76 10.64
C GLY A 164 -3.35 -2.41 12.01
N ILE A 165 -3.04 -3.70 12.01
CA ILE A 165 -2.73 -4.49 13.20
C ILE A 165 -1.58 -5.44 12.88
N SER A 166 -0.69 -5.64 13.85
CA SER A 166 0.32 -6.68 13.79
C SER A 166 0.46 -7.42 15.12
N ALA A 167 0.90 -8.67 15.02
CA ALA A 167 1.21 -9.52 16.16
C ALA A 167 2.59 -10.14 15.94
N TYR A 168 3.36 -10.19 17.00
CA TYR A 168 4.71 -10.76 17.03
C TYR A 168 4.83 -11.76 18.17
N ARG A 169 5.49 -12.87 17.89
CA ARG A 169 5.99 -13.80 18.92
C ARG A 169 7.35 -14.33 18.55
N THR A 170 8.11 -14.70 19.58
CA THR A 170 9.41 -15.33 19.47
C THR A 170 9.48 -16.61 20.31
N ASN A 171 10.63 -17.27 20.33
CA ASN A 171 10.88 -18.53 21.06
C ASN A 171 9.97 -19.67 20.59
N TYR A 172 9.86 -19.83 19.26
CA TYR A 172 9.27 -21.03 18.67
C TYR A 172 10.20 -22.23 18.79
N LEU A 173 9.64 -23.40 19.03
CA LEU A 173 10.39 -24.64 19.04
C LEU A 173 10.82 -25.09 17.64
N SER A 174 10.07 -24.73 16.62
CA SER A 174 10.29 -25.12 15.22
C SER A 174 9.58 -24.17 14.28
N THR A 175 10.04 -24.09 13.03
CA THR A 175 9.35 -23.39 11.93
C THR A 175 8.22 -24.20 11.28
N THR A 176 7.96 -25.43 11.76
CA THR A 176 6.93 -26.33 11.20
C THR A 176 5.51 -25.77 11.36
N ILE A 177 5.24 -25.10 12.48
CA ILE A 177 3.95 -24.43 12.74
C ILE A 177 4.22 -22.95 13.01
N PRO A 178 4.39 -22.15 11.96
CA PRO A 178 4.73 -20.72 12.11
C PRO A 178 3.48 -19.86 12.34
N GLU A 179 2.66 -20.28 13.30
CA GLU A 179 1.44 -19.55 13.67
C GLU A 179 1.64 -18.78 14.97
N ILE A 180 1.00 -17.60 15.09
CA ILE A 180 1.17 -16.72 16.26
C ILE A 180 0.90 -17.47 17.57
N PHE A 181 -0.10 -18.36 17.60
CA PHE A 181 -0.44 -19.11 18.82
C PHE A 181 0.64 -20.13 19.24
N ALA A 182 1.51 -20.58 18.33
CA ALA A 182 2.52 -21.61 18.58
C ALA A 182 3.83 -21.07 19.19
N GLY A 183 4.00 -19.75 19.25
CA GLY A 183 5.14 -19.13 19.91
C GLY A 183 4.99 -19.07 21.42
N SER A 184 6.05 -18.63 22.10
CA SER A 184 6.11 -18.52 23.56
C SER A 184 4.93 -17.73 24.14
N ASP A 185 4.40 -18.19 25.28
CA ASP A 185 3.34 -17.50 26.02
C ASP A 185 3.88 -16.50 27.07
N VAL A 186 5.18 -16.42 27.23
CA VAL A 186 5.84 -15.47 28.15
C VAL A 186 5.62 -14.04 27.64
N ALA A 187 5.24 -13.13 28.53
CA ALA A 187 4.88 -11.76 28.16
C ALA A 187 5.97 -11.00 27.37
N LYS A 188 7.25 -11.17 27.76
CA LYS A 188 8.39 -10.54 27.07
C LYS A 188 8.66 -11.06 25.66
N ASP A 189 8.07 -12.19 25.30
CA ASP A 189 8.24 -12.86 23.99
C ASP A 189 7.10 -12.51 23.02
N LYS A 190 6.18 -11.66 23.44
CA LYS A 190 5.00 -11.21 22.69
C LYS A 190 5.02 -9.72 22.48
N ASP A 191 4.59 -9.31 21.30
CA ASP A 191 4.33 -7.91 21.01
C ASP A 191 3.15 -7.78 20.03
N ASN A 192 2.52 -6.62 20.06
CA ASN A 192 1.48 -6.25 19.11
C ASN A 192 1.52 -4.75 18.85
N SER A 193 1.08 -4.34 17.70
CA SER A 193 0.88 -2.93 17.41
C SER A 193 -0.36 -2.73 16.54
N GLY A 194 -0.86 -1.50 16.55
CA GLY A 194 -1.99 -1.10 15.74
C GLY A 194 -1.95 0.37 15.41
N SER A 195 -2.54 0.71 14.29
CA SER A 195 -2.67 2.10 13.85
C SER A 195 -3.98 2.30 13.10
N SER A 196 -4.51 3.51 13.17
CA SER A 196 -5.69 3.89 12.39
C SER A 196 -5.57 5.33 11.94
N ASN A 197 -6.16 5.62 10.78
CA ASN A 197 -6.24 6.96 10.25
C ASN A 197 -7.56 7.14 9.51
N VAL A 198 -8.18 8.31 9.66
CA VAL A 198 -9.39 8.69 8.95
C VAL A 198 -9.18 10.05 8.33
N THR A 199 -9.51 10.17 7.04
CA THR A 199 -9.60 11.47 6.37
C THR A 199 -10.89 11.59 5.61
N ALA A 200 -11.42 12.81 5.50
CA ALA A 200 -12.62 13.09 4.73
C ALA A 200 -12.56 14.45 4.07
N ARG A 201 -13.23 14.56 2.93
CA ARG A 201 -13.40 15.80 2.15
C ARG A 201 -14.79 15.87 1.56
N GLN A 202 -15.25 17.09 1.38
CA GLN A 202 -16.49 17.42 0.71
C GLN A 202 -16.24 18.55 -0.27
N ASN A 203 -16.79 18.43 -1.45
CA ASN A 203 -16.55 19.36 -2.54
C ASN A 203 -17.88 19.70 -3.19
N TYR A 204 -18.12 20.99 -3.38
CA TYR A 204 -19.17 21.52 -4.24
C TYR A 204 -18.49 22.17 -5.42
N PHE A 205 -18.88 21.82 -6.62
CA PHE A 205 -18.23 22.39 -7.81
C PHE A 205 -19.18 22.46 -8.98
N GLY A 206 -18.90 23.38 -9.88
CA GLY A 206 -19.67 23.55 -11.09
C GLY A 206 -18.85 24.18 -12.20
N ARG A 207 -19.33 24.02 -13.40
CA ARG A 207 -18.75 24.58 -14.60
C ARG A 207 -19.86 25.03 -15.54
N ILE A 208 -19.62 26.13 -16.25
CA ILE A 208 -20.42 26.59 -17.35
C ILE A 208 -19.51 26.84 -18.55
N ASN A 209 -19.75 26.14 -19.64
CA ASN A 209 -19.14 26.36 -20.93
C ASN A 209 -20.18 27.00 -21.84
N TYR A 210 -19.77 28.04 -22.56
CA TYR A 210 -20.57 28.65 -23.58
C TYR A 210 -19.76 28.78 -24.87
N ALA A 211 -20.34 28.33 -25.99
CA ALA A 211 -19.76 28.47 -27.29
C ALA A 211 -20.73 29.24 -28.22
N TYR A 212 -20.18 30.17 -28.98
CA TYR A 212 -20.91 30.86 -30.03
C TYR A 212 -20.30 30.57 -31.40
N LYS A 213 -21.11 29.89 -32.26
CA LYS A 213 -20.72 29.46 -33.61
C LYS A 213 -19.39 28.66 -33.63
N ASP A 214 -19.10 27.93 -32.58
CA ASP A 214 -17.86 27.16 -32.37
C ASP A 214 -16.56 27.99 -32.55
N LYS A 215 -16.69 29.30 -32.47
CA LYS A 215 -15.61 30.27 -32.70
C LYS A 215 -15.21 31.00 -31.42
N TYR A 216 -16.19 31.39 -30.62
CA TYR A 216 -15.96 32.09 -29.36
C TYR A 216 -16.32 31.17 -28.20
N LEU A 217 -15.35 30.86 -27.38
CA LEU A 217 -15.48 29.92 -26.28
C LEU A 217 -15.27 30.64 -24.96
N THR A 218 -16.11 30.35 -23.99
CA THR A 218 -15.98 30.87 -22.61
C THR A 218 -16.24 29.76 -21.63
N GLU A 219 -15.36 29.64 -20.64
CA GLU A 219 -15.54 28.71 -19.55
C GLU A 219 -15.43 29.43 -18.21
N PHE A 220 -16.34 29.12 -17.30
CA PHE A 220 -16.25 29.49 -15.90
C PHE A 220 -16.40 28.25 -15.05
N THR A 221 -15.43 28.05 -14.13
CA THR A 221 -15.42 26.95 -13.17
C THR A 221 -15.34 27.51 -11.75
N MET A 222 -16.06 26.92 -10.83
CA MET A 222 -15.99 27.25 -9.41
C MET A 222 -15.96 25.98 -8.59
N ARG A 223 -15.07 25.95 -7.57
CA ARG A 223 -15.00 24.87 -6.57
C ARG A 223 -15.03 25.46 -5.16
N TYR A 224 -15.75 24.77 -4.29
CA TYR A 224 -15.79 25.03 -2.86
C TYR A 224 -15.44 23.72 -2.16
N ASP A 225 -14.18 23.60 -1.75
CA ASP A 225 -13.58 22.35 -1.27
C ASP A 225 -13.36 22.42 0.23
N GLY A 226 -13.82 21.36 0.94
CA GLY A 226 -13.66 21.19 2.37
C GLY A 226 -12.83 19.95 2.70
N SER A 227 -11.91 20.07 3.66
CA SER A 227 -11.08 18.98 4.14
C SER A 227 -10.99 18.96 5.66
N MET A 228 -11.14 17.77 6.25
CA MET A 228 -10.96 17.59 7.69
C MET A 228 -9.51 17.72 8.16
N ASN A 229 -8.53 17.74 7.25
CA ASN A 229 -7.12 17.91 7.59
C ASN A 229 -6.78 19.30 8.09
N PHE A 230 -7.70 20.26 7.91
CA PHE A 230 -7.55 21.62 8.42
C PHE A 230 -8.32 21.82 9.72
N ALA A 231 -7.87 22.76 10.54
CA ALA A 231 -8.52 23.10 11.81
C ALA A 231 -9.99 23.53 11.62
N PRO A 232 -10.88 23.30 12.58
CA PRO A 232 -12.22 23.83 12.55
C PRO A 232 -12.22 25.35 12.29
N GLY A 233 -13.12 25.81 11.41
CA GLY A 233 -13.18 27.20 10.95
C GLY A 233 -12.29 27.53 9.74
N HIS A 234 -11.33 26.69 9.38
CA HIS A 234 -10.42 26.88 8.23
C HIS A 234 -10.48 25.71 7.23
N ARG A 235 -11.54 24.91 7.27
CA ARG A 235 -11.67 23.68 6.47
C ARG A 235 -12.07 23.91 5.03
N TRP A 236 -12.53 25.09 4.67
CA TRP A 236 -13.13 25.38 3.40
C TRP A 236 -12.36 26.43 2.61
N GLY A 237 -12.22 26.19 1.31
CA GLY A 237 -11.60 27.11 0.36
C GLY A 237 -12.43 27.26 -0.91
N VAL A 238 -12.42 28.43 -1.54
CA VAL A 238 -13.09 28.75 -2.79
C VAL A 238 -12.05 28.92 -3.90
N PHE A 239 -12.28 28.28 -5.05
CA PHE A 239 -11.34 28.24 -6.16
C PHE A 239 -12.08 28.53 -7.48
N PRO A 240 -12.22 29.79 -7.89
CA PRO A 240 -12.76 30.17 -9.19
C PRO A 240 -11.70 30.08 -10.29
N ALA A 241 -12.13 29.76 -11.52
CA ALA A 241 -11.30 29.84 -12.72
C ALA A 241 -12.15 30.31 -13.90
N PHE A 242 -11.53 31.07 -14.80
CA PHE A 242 -12.17 31.61 -16.01
C PHE A 242 -11.24 31.50 -17.21
N SER A 243 -11.79 31.14 -18.37
CA SER A 243 -11.04 31.09 -19.62
C SER A 243 -11.86 31.63 -20.79
N LEU A 244 -11.18 32.19 -21.79
CA LEU A 244 -11.69 32.66 -23.06
C LEU A 244 -10.87 32.07 -24.18
N GLY A 245 -11.52 31.71 -25.29
CA GLY A 245 -10.92 31.18 -26.50
C GLY A 245 -11.68 31.58 -27.77
#